data_7e06d7826bf71c82e03ee4d5ccf2a361
#
_entry.id   7e06d7826bf71c82e03ee4d5ccf2a361
#
_cell.length_a   1.000
_cell.length_b   1.000
_cell.length_c   1.000
_cell.angle_alpha   90.00
_cell.angle_beta   90.00
_cell.angle_gamma   90.00
#
_symmetry.space_group_name_H-M   'P 1'
#
loop_
_entity.id
_entity.type
_entity.pdbx_description
1 polymer ?
#
loop_
_entity_poly.entity_id
_entity_poly.type
_entity_poly.pdbx_seq_one_letter_code
_entity_poly.pdbx_strand_id
1 'polypeptide(L)'
;MSNEREKPLPVSSSQPPLFCAEQETLFREVIRLMTDNKVQCVVSGAFALHEHTGIWRDTKDLDLFMPAREVVRALELLEEDGFVTEIVDSVWLAKARRSDHFVDLITGMSNGVIRVDYSWIKRAIRSQVFGMPVRVLAPEELIASKVFVTRRERFDGADVCHVIYGTRGRFDWTRLFHLMGEHWEMLLWLLVLYHYVYPACSHYVPREVWDELLHRFAVELEHPNRNLEFRGSLIDEKMFAIDVQEWGMRSIIDEYRERAELILPGGGRAA
;
A
#
# COMPACT_ATOMS: atom_id res chain seq x y z
N MET A 1 35.13 -18.83 5.54
CA MET A 1 33.91 -18.02 5.45
C MET A 1 34.33 -16.58 5.68
N SER A 2 34.55 -15.84 4.61
CA SER A 2 35.00 -14.44 4.64
C SER A 2 33.84 -13.58 5.13
N ASN A 3 34.07 -12.87 6.21
CA ASN A 3 33.17 -11.87 6.78
C ASN A 3 33.19 -10.64 5.85
N GLU A 4 32.54 -10.75 4.69
CA GLU A 4 32.30 -9.59 3.83
C GLU A 4 31.38 -8.64 4.61
N ARG A 5 31.97 -7.57 5.13
CA ARG A 5 31.20 -6.48 5.71
C ARG A 5 30.25 -5.98 4.61
N GLU A 6 28.96 -6.24 4.80
CA GLU A 6 27.91 -5.71 3.90
C GLU A 6 28.17 -4.22 3.68
N LYS A 7 28.35 -3.82 2.42
CA LYS A 7 28.49 -2.42 2.07
C LYS A 7 27.28 -1.65 2.59
N PRO A 8 27.48 -0.48 3.22
CA PRO A 8 26.35 0.36 3.58
C PRO A 8 25.50 0.64 2.34
N LEU A 9 24.17 0.69 2.52
CA LEU A 9 23.28 1.12 1.45
C LEU A 9 23.78 2.46 0.93
N PRO A 10 23.79 2.70 -0.40
CA PRO A 10 24.10 4.02 -0.91
C PRO A 10 23.15 5.02 -0.26
N VAL A 11 23.70 6.05 0.33
CA VAL A 11 22.87 7.17 0.83
C VAL A 11 22.15 7.71 -0.39
N SER A 12 20.83 7.69 -0.37
CA SER A 12 20.03 8.20 -1.48
C SER A 12 20.41 9.68 -1.68
N SER A 13 20.78 10.03 -2.90
CA SER A 13 20.99 11.42 -3.30
C SER A 13 19.68 12.12 -3.66
N SER A 14 18.55 11.43 -3.53
CA SER A 14 17.24 12.01 -3.78
C SER A 14 16.96 13.08 -2.70
N GLN A 15 16.73 14.30 -3.18
CA GLN A 15 16.34 15.37 -2.28
C GLN A 15 14.87 15.22 -1.89
N PRO A 16 14.47 15.70 -0.69
CA PRO A 16 13.06 15.78 -0.34
C PRO A 16 12.28 16.53 -1.41
N PRO A 17 11.03 16.15 -1.69
CA PRO A 17 10.14 16.94 -2.54
C PRO A 17 10.10 18.39 -2.05
N LEU A 18 10.07 19.34 -2.97
CA LEU A 18 9.91 20.75 -2.64
C LEU A 18 8.42 21.01 -2.35
N PHE A 19 8.05 20.89 -1.09
CA PHE A 19 6.74 21.33 -0.64
C PHE A 19 6.73 22.85 -0.52
N CYS A 20 5.68 23.52 -1.02
CA CYS A 20 5.50 24.94 -0.69
C CYS A 20 5.08 25.10 0.78
N ALA A 21 5.29 26.28 1.34
CA ALA A 21 5.00 26.53 2.76
C ALA A 21 3.52 26.27 3.11
N GLU A 22 2.61 26.54 2.19
CA GLU A 22 1.17 26.31 2.35
C GLU A 22 0.86 24.81 2.43
N GLN A 23 1.46 24.01 1.56
CA GLN A 23 1.30 22.56 1.52
C GLN A 23 1.87 21.89 2.79
N GLU A 24 3.06 22.29 3.21
CA GLU A 24 3.66 21.79 4.45
C GLU A 24 2.80 22.14 5.67
N THR A 25 2.27 23.38 5.71
CA THR A 25 1.38 23.82 6.77
C THR A 25 0.12 22.96 6.82
N LEU A 26 -0.52 22.75 5.67
CA LEU A 26 -1.70 21.89 5.54
C LEU A 26 -1.44 20.47 6.04
N PHE A 27 -0.33 19.85 5.64
CA PHE A 27 -0.01 18.49 6.07
C PHE A 27 0.24 18.42 7.59
N ARG A 28 0.91 19.42 8.17
CA ARG A 28 1.09 19.53 9.63
C ARG A 28 -0.25 19.68 10.36
N GLU A 29 -1.16 20.50 9.85
CA GLU A 29 -2.50 20.69 10.42
C GLU A 29 -3.28 19.39 10.42
N VAL A 30 -3.32 18.68 9.28
CA VAL A 30 -3.99 17.38 9.17
C VAL A 30 -3.40 16.35 10.16
N ILE A 31 -2.07 16.22 10.21
CA ILE A 31 -1.43 15.29 11.15
C ILE A 31 -1.78 15.64 12.60
N ARG A 32 -1.77 16.92 12.96
CA ARG A 32 -2.16 17.38 14.29
C ARG A 32 -3.62 17.06 14.59
N LEU A 33 -4.52 17.38 13.66
CA LEU A 33 -5.95 17.15 13.82
C LEU A 33 -6.26 15.66 14.06
N MET A 34 -5.66 14.78 13.26
CA MET A 34 -5.81 13.32 13.44
C MET A 34 -5.26 12.87 14.79
N THR A 35 -4.08 13.38 15.20
CA THR A 35 -3.42 12.99 16.45
C THR A 35 -4.20 13.45 17.67
N ASP A 36 -4.60 14.73 17.72
CA ASP A 36 -5.30 15.34 18.86
C ASP A 36 -6.66 14.69 19.08
N ASN A 37 -7.33 14.29 18.01
CA ASN A 37 -8.62 13.61 18.05
C ASN A 37 -8.52 12.08 18.10
N LYS A 38 -7.29 11.52 18.20
CA LYS A 38 -7.03 10.07 18.32
C LYS A 38 -7.61 9.25 17.18
N VAL A 39 -7.69 9.81 15.96
CA VAL A 39 -8.05 9.08 14.76
C VAL A 39 -6.97 8.04 14.47
N GLN A 40 -7.38 6.79 14.27
CA GLN A 40 -6.44 5.70 14.04
C GLN A 40 -6.02 5.67 12.57
N CYS A 41 -4.91 6.33 12.27
CA CYS A 41 -4.32 6.40 10.93
C CYS A 41 -2.80 6.25 10.96
N VAL A 42 -2.23 5.99 9.78
CA VAL A 42 -0.78 5.90 9.56
C VAL A 42 -0.41 6.57 8.25
N VAL A 43 0.75 7.20 8.21
CA VAL A 43 1.29 7.80 6.99
C VAL A 43 1.84 6.72 6.06
N SER A 44 1.58 6.87 4.77
CA SER A 44 2.01 5.95 3.71
C SER A 44 2.69 6.69 2.55
N GLY A 45 2.54 6.18 1.33
CA GLY A 45 3.03 6.80 0.10
C GLY A 45 4.53 7.05 0.08
N ALA A 46 4.91 8.21 -0.41
CA ALA A 46 6.32 8.60 -0.54
C ALA A 46 7.04 8.73 0.82
N PHE A 47 6.34 9.12 1.87
CA PHE A 47 6.91 9.24 3.21
C PHE A 47 7.29 7.88 3.80
N ALA A 48 6.40 6.88 3.68
CA ALA A 48 6.71 5.53 4.13
C ALA A 48 7.81 4.89 3.26
N LEU A 49 7.80 5.12 1.95
CA LEU A 49 8.88 4.65 1.08
C LEU A 49 10.24 5.24 1.51
N HIS A 50 10.28 6.54 1.77
CA HIS A 50 11.49 7.20 2.26
C HIS A 50 11.97 6.62 3.58
N GLU A 51 11.09 6.40 4.53
CA GLU A 51 11.43 5.83 5.85
C GLU A 51 12.16 4.49 5.72
N HIS A 52 11.72 3.61 4.81
CA HIS A 52 12.29 2.28 4.64
C HIS A 52 13.49 2.21 3.69
N THR A 53 13.65 3.21 2.82
CA THR A 53 14.62 3.11 1.72
C THR A 53 15.59 4.29 1.64
N GLY A 54 15.27 5.42 2.29
CA GLY A 54 15.94 6.70 2.08
C GLY A 54 15.64 7.36 0.74
N ILE A 55 14.81 6.76 -0.12
CA ILE A 55 14.47 7.29 -1.44
C ILE A 55 13.29 8.25 -1.34
N TRP A 56 13.44 9.47 -1.81
CA TRP A 56 12.35 10.37 -2.07
C TRP A 56 11.83 10.20 -3.49
N ARG A 57 10.51 10.09 -3.60
CA ARG A 57 9.79 10.24 -4.87
C ARG A 57 9.08 11.58 -4.88
N ASP A 58 8.90 12.11 -6.07
CA ASP A 58 8.03 13.27 -6.24
C ASP A 58 6.60 12.92 -5.80
N THR A 59 6.08 13.72 -4.87
CA THR A 59 4.72 13.55 -4.34
C THR A 59 4.09 14.92 -4.13
N LYS A 60 2.77 14.97 -4.32
CA LYS A 60 1.95 16.18 -4.18
C LYS A 60 0.91 16.07 -3.07
N ASP A 61 0.82 14.88 -2.45
CA ASP A 61 -0.19 14.49 -1.51
C ASP A 61 0.41 13.89 -0.23
N LEU A 62 -0.43 13.79 0.76
CA LEU A 62 -0.19 13.06 1.98
C LEU A 62 -1.17 11.88 2.01
N ASP A 63 -0.64 10.67 1.92
CA ASP A 63 -1.42 9.45 2.02
C ASP A 63 -1.59 9.05 3.49
N LEU A 64 -2.82 9.00 3.98
CA LEU A 64 -3.19 8.48 5.30
C LEU A 64 -3.97 7.18 5.15
N PHE A 65 -3.40 6.08 5.61
CA PHE A 65 -4.08 4.79 5.64
C PHE A 65 -4.81 4.62 6.97
N MET A 66 -6.08 4.20 6.90
CA MET A 66 -6.92 4.04 8.09
C MET A 66 -8.02 3.01 7.85
N PRO A 67 -8.54 2.34 8.90
CA PRO A 67 -9.75 1.52 8.78
C PRO A 67 -10.95 2.35 8.31
N ALA A 68 -11.84 1.75 7.51
CA ALA A 68 -12.98 2.47 6.92
C ALA A 68 -13.86 3.20 7.96
N ARG A 69 -13.98 2.62 9.16
CA ARG A 69 -14.73 3.22 10.29
C ARG A 69 -14.15 4.54 10.81
N GLU A 70 -12.86 4.78 10.59
CA GLU A 70 -12.20 6.02 11.03
C GLU A 70 -12.44 7.17 10.05
N VAL A 71 -12.73 6.86 8.77
CA VAL A 71 -12.77 7.87 7.69
C VAL A 71 -13.85 8.90 7.91
N VAL A 72 -15.07 8.49 8.25
CA VAL A 72 -16.19 9.44 8.43
C VAL A 72 -15.87 10.48 9.49
N ARG A 73 -15.36 10.03 10.65
CA ARG A 73 -14.91 10.92 11.72
C ARG A 73 -13.75 11.81 11.27
N ALA A 74 -12.81 11.28 10.50
CA ALA A 74 -11.70 12.08 9.96
C ALA A 74 -12.20 13.17 9.00
N LEU A 75 -13.19 12.85 8.14
CA LEU A 75 -13.79 13.82 7.23
C LEU A 75 -14.56 14.91 7.98
N GLU A 76 -15.37 14.56 8.98
CA GLU A 76 -16.10 15.52 9.83
C GLU A 76 -15.13 16.52 10.49
N LEU A 77 -14.05 16.03 11.09
CA LEU A 77 -13.03 16.89 11.71
C LEU A 77 -12.35 17.82 10.69
N LEU A 78 -12.08 17.31 9.49
CA LEU A 78 -11.47 18.09 8.41
C LEU A 78 -12.42 19.14 7.86
N GLU A 79 -13.73 18.83 7.75
CA GLU A 79 -14.76 19.80 7.36
C GLU A 79 -14.89 20.94 8.39
N GLU A 80 -14.92 20.61 9.68
CA GLU A 80 -14.93 21.59 10.78
C GLU A 80 -13.71 22.52 10.73
N ASP A 81 -12.57 22.02 10.27
CA ASP A 81 -11.32 22.78 10.07
C ASP A 81 -11.24 23.49 8.70
N GLY A 82 -12.32 23.46 7.90
CA GLY A 82 -12.45 24.21 6.65
C GLY A 82 -11.88 23.50 5.42
N PHE A 83 -11.72 22.17 5.46
CA PHE A 83 -11.44 21.39 4.26
C PHE A 83 -12.73 21.08 3.48
N VAL A 84 -12.60 20.96 2.18
CA VAL A 84 -13.64 20.36 1.33
C VAL A 84 -13.35 18.88 1.24
N THR A 85 -14.29 18.04 1.65
CA THR A 85 -14.14 16.59 1.68
C THR A 85 -14.96 15.91 0.60
N GLU A 86 -14.51 14.74 0.16
CA GLU A 86 -15.16 13.94 -0.86
C GLU A 86 -14.87 12.46 -0.65
N ILE A 87 -15.88 11.61 -0.67
CA ILE A 87 -15.70 10.16 -0.84
C ILE A 87 -15.60 9.89 -2.35
N VAL A 88 -14.39 9.72 -2.85
CA VAL A 88 -14.10 9.49 -4.28
C VAL A 88 -14.53 8.09 -4.69
N ASP A 89 -14.27 7.12 -3.83
CA ASP A 89 -14.66 5.72 -4.01
C ASP A 89 -14.91 5.11 -2.61
N SER A 90 -16.15 4.68 -2.39
CA SER A 90 -16.59 4.16 -1.09
C SER A 90 -15.84 2.91 -0.62
N VAL A 91 -15.17 2.20 -1.53
CA VAL A 91 -14.40 0.99 -1.20
C VAL A 91 -13.05 1.32 -0.60
N TRP A 92 -12.40 2.42 -1.06
CA TRP A 92 -10.99 2.57 -0.71
C TRP A 92 -10.47 4.01 -0.54
N LEU A 93 -11.18 5.07 -1.04
CA LEU A 93 -10.58 6.41 -1.13
C LEU A 93 -11.56 7.52 -0.78
N ALA A 94 -11.19 8.33 0.19
CA ALA A 94 -11.73 9.66 0.39
C ALA A 94 -10.63 10.71 0.30
N LYS A 95 -11.00 11.96 0.02
CA LYS A 95 -10.09 13.08 -0.10
C LYS A 95 -10.54 14.26 0.75
N ALA A 96 -9.56 14.98 1.27
CA ALA A 96 -9.77 16.28 1.88
C ALA A 96 -8.86 17.29 1.20
N ARG A 97 -9.41 18.40 0.72
CA ARG A 97 -8.66 19.43 -0.01
C ARG A 97 -8.88 20.82 0.59
N ARG A 98 -7.84 21.64 0.51
CA ARG A 98 -7.91 23.08 0.80
C ARG A 98 -7.02 23.78 -0.22
N SER A 99 -7.59 24.74 -0.98
CA SER A 99 -6.93 25.35 -2.16
C SER A 99 -6.51 24.27 -3.17
N ASP A 100 -5.27 24.31 -3.61
CA ASP A 100 -4.72 23.35 -4.60
C ASP A 100 -4.09 22.10 -3.95
N HIS A 101 -4.14 21.98 -2.62
CA HIS A 101 -3.52 20.88 -1.88
C HIS A 101 -4.56 19.91 -1.33
N PHE A 102 -4.19 18.63 -1.24
CA PHE A 102 -5.10 17.59 -0.77
C PHE A 102 -4.36 16.49 0.01
N VAL A 103 -5.16 15.74 0.74
CA VAL A 103 -4.76 14.56 1.50
C VAL A 103 -5.67 13.42 1.10
N ASP A 104 -5.08 12.25 0.89
CA ASP A 104 -5.79 11.01 0.59
C ASP A 104 -6.01 10.18 1.87
N LEU A 105 -7.28 9.82 2.13
CA LEU A 105 -7.67 8.91 3.19
C LEU A 105 -7.97 7.56 2.54
N ILE A 106 -7.12 6.56 2.82
CA ILE A 106 -7.09 5.29 2.09
C ILE A 106 -7.45 4.14 3.02
N THR A 107 -8.44 3.35 2.64
CA THR A 107 -8.93 2.20 3.43
C THR A 107 -8.56 0.85 2.85
N GLY A 108 -7.91 0.83 1.70
CA GLY A 108 -7.52 -0.38 1.00
C GLY A 108 -7.07 -0.09 -0.42
N MET A 109 -7.14 -1.10 -1.27
CA MET A 109 -6.85 -0.96 -2.70
C MET A 109 -8.15 -0.95 -3.50
N SER A 110 -8.12 -0.29 -4.67
CA SER A 110 -9.30 -0.08 -5.52
C SER A 110 -10.01 -1.35 -5.97
N ASN A 111 -9.28 -2.48 -6.03
CA ASN A 111 -9.84 -3.79 -6.37
C ASN A 111 -10.49 -4.52 -5.17
N GLY A 112 -10.43 -3.96 -3.95
CA GLY A 112 -11.00 -4.57 -2.75
C GLY A 112 -10.22 -5.75 -2.16
N VAL A 113 -9.11 -6.16 -2.77
CA VAL A 113 -8.30 -7.32 -2.30
C VAL A 113 -7.59 -7.00 -1.00
N ILE A 114 -6.87 -5.89 -0.97
CA ILE A 114 -6.10 -5.45 0.20
C ILE A 114 -6.91 -4.40 0.95
N ARG A 115 -7.08 -4.61 2.25
CA ARG A 115 -7.86 -3.73 3.14
C ARG A 115 -7.06 -3.32 4.34
N VAL A 116 -7.25 -2.09 4.77
CA VAL A 116 -6.61 -1.55 5.97
C VAL A 116 -7.47 -1.87 7.18
N ASP A 117 -6.88 -2.51 8.17
CA ASP A 117 -7.50 -2.76 9.47
C ASP A 117 -6.65 -2.21 10.62
N TYR A 118 -7.12 -2.37 11.86
CA TYR A 118 -6.40 -1.91 13.04
C TYR A 118 -5.06 -2.64 13.27
N SER A 119 -4.82 -3.81 12.65
CA SER A 119 -3.52 -4.47 12.72
C SER A 119 -2.43 -3.67 12.00
N TRP A 120 -2.76 -2.97 10.91
CA TRP A 120 -1.87 -2.05 10.21
C TRP A 120 -1.42 -0.91 11.11
N ILE A 121 -2.38 -0.32 11.84
CA ILE A 121 -2.09 0.76 12.80
C ILE A 121 -1.19 0.27 13.95
N LYS A 122 -1.48 -0.93 14.47
CA LYS A 122 -0.72 -1.52 15.57
C LYS A 122 0.72 -1.84 15.18
N ARG A 123 0.96 -2.29 13.94
CA ARG A 123 2.28 -2.67 13.43
C ARG A 123 3.08 -1.47 12.92
N ALA A 124 2.44 -0.34 12.66
CA ALA A 124 3.08 0.86 12.13
C ALA A 124 4.25 1.31 13.00
N ILE A 125 5.33 1.75 12.36
CA ILE A 125 6.55 2.19 13.03
C ILE A 125 6.47 3.68 13.38
N ARG A 126 7.17 4.07 14.45
CA ARG A 126 7.28 5.48 14.84
C ARG A 126 8.28 6.20 13.95
N SER A 127 7.90 7.36 13.44
CA SER A 127 8.74 8.22 12.61
C SER A 127 8.40 9.69 12.82
N GLN A 128 8.96 10.55 11.97
CA GLN A 128 8.68 11.98 11.95
C GLN A 128 8.41 12.45 10.51
N VAL A 129 7.33 13.21 10.34
CA VAL A 129 7.02 13.90 9.09
C VAL A 129 6.90 15.39 9.40
N PHE A 130 7.66 16.22 8.72
CA PHE A 130 7.78 17.67 9.00
C PHE A 130 8.10 17.99 10.48
N GLY A 131 8.90 17.14 11.13
CA GLY A 131 9.23 17.31 12.55
C GLY A 131 8.11 16.93 13.53
N MET A 132 6.98 16.44 13.05
CA MET A 132 5.88 15.94 13.87
C MET A 132 5.98 14.44 14.08
N PRO A 133 5.77 13.92 15.29
CA PRO A 133 5.76 12.49 15.54
C PRO A 133 4.55 11.85 14.85
N VAL A 134 4.79 10.84 14.03
CA VAL A 134 3.77 10.09 13.31
C VAL A 134 4.02 8.59 13.42
N ARG A 135 3.07 7.81 12.95
CA ARG A 135 3.27 6.40 12.59
C ARG A 135 3.29 6.30 11.07
N VAL A 136 4.23 5.52 10.53
CA VAL A 136 4.28 5.18 9.10
C VAL A 136 4.04 3.69 8.90
N LEU A 137 3.53 3.31 7.74
CA LEU A 137 3.30 1.89 7.42
C LEU A 137 4.57 1.07 7.65
N ALA A 138 4.41 -0.11 8.24
CA ALA A 138 5.47 -1.10 8.26
C ALA A 138 5.79 -1.59 6.84
N PRO A 139 6.99 -2.15 6.60
CA PRO A 139 7.41 -2.55 5.24
C PRO A 139 6.46 -3.56 4.60
N GLU A 140 5.92 -4.49 5.37
CA GLU A 140 5.00 -5.52 4.90
C GLU A 140 3.71 -4.93 4.36
N GLU A 141 3.09 -4.02 5.10
CA GLU A 141 1.88 -3.32 4.71
C GLU A 141 2.14 -2.38 3.52
N LEU A 142 3.31 -1.73 3.48
CA LEU A 142 3.69 -0.90 2.34
C LEU A 142 3.86 -1.75 1.07
N ILE A 143 4.52 -2.90 1.14
CA ILE A 143 4.62 -3.84 0.02
C ILE A 143 3.22 -4.28 -0.42
N ALA A 144 2.38 -4.77 0.51
CA ALA A 144 1.04 -5.23 0.19
C ALA A 144 0.18 -4.17 -0.51
N SER A 145 0.29 -2.90 -0.09
CA SER A 145 -0.43 -1.79 -0.73
C SER A 145 -0.01 -1.52 -2.17
N LYS A 146 1.14 -2.04 -2.60
CA LYS A 146 1.73 -1.80 -3.93
C LYS A 146 1.65 -2.99 -4.87
N VAL A 147 1.40 -4.19 -4.35
CA VAL A 147 1.41 -5.44 -5.12
C VAL A 147 0.43 -5.39 -6.31
N PHE A 148 -0.77 -4.84 -6.12
CA PHE A 148 -1.79 -4.74 -7.17
C PHE A 148 -1.74 -3.44 -7.97
N VAL A 149 -0.75 -2.57 -7.73
CA VAL A 149 -0.54 -1.38 -8.57
C VAL A 149 0.34 -1.76 -9.76
N THR A 150 -0.28 -2.51 -10.68
CA THR A 150 0.36 -3.11 -11.86
C THR A 150 -0.43 -2.75 -13.12
N ARG A 151 -0.92 -1.52 -13.15
CA ARG A 151 -1.74 -1.00 -14.23
C ARG A 151 -0.87 -0.51 -15.39
N ARG A 152 -1.48 -0.37 -16.56
CA ARG A 152 -0.81 0.12 -17.76
C ARG A 152 -0.14 1.49 -17.55
N GLU A 153 -0.82 2.39 -16.82
CA GLU A 153 -0.34 3.76 -16.59
C GLU A 153 0.52 3.88 -15.32
N ARG A 154 0.49 2.86 -14.43
CA ARG A 154 1.20 2.90 -13.16
C ARG A 154 1.62 1.51 -12.72
N PHE A 155 2.91 1.36 -12.46
CA PHE A 155 3.52 0.14 -11.97
C PHE A 155 4.41 0.43 -10.75
N ASP A 156 3.97 0.00 -9.57
CA ASP A 156 4.68 0.24 -8.31
C ASP A 156 5.64 -0.92 -7.93
N GLY A 157 5.89 -1.89 -8.81
CA GLY A 157 6.82 -2.99 -8.56
C GLY A 157 8.25 -2.54 -8.25
N ALA A 158 8.67 -1.38 -8.80
CA ALA A 158 9.95 -0.79 -8.43
C ALA A 158 10.02 -0.41 -6.95
N ASP A 159 8.93 0.09 -6.37
CA ASP A 159 8.85 0.44 -4.95
C ASP A 159 8.95 -0.80 -4.07
N VAL A 160 8.29 -1.89 -4.46
CA VAL A 160 8.42 -3.18 -3.77
C VAL A 160 9.89 -3.63 -3.76
N CYS A 161 10.56 -3.57 -4.91
CA CYS A 161 11.98 -3.90 -5.01
C CYS A 161 12.84 -2.99 -4.12
N HIS A 162 12.54 -1.70 -4.08
CA HIS A 162 13.27 -0.74 -3.24
C HIS A 162 13.06 -1.01 -1.75
N VAL A 163 11.84 -1.36 -1.31
CA VAL A 163 11.57 -1.70 0.09
C VAL A 163 12.34 -2.97 0.48
N ILE A 164 12.32 -4.03 -0.33
CA ILE A 164 13.09 -5.25 -0.05
C ILE A 164 14.59 -4.93 0.02
N TYR A 165 15.11 -4.15 -0.92
CA TYR A 165 16.52 -3.77 -0.96
C TYR A 165 16.90 -2.88 0.23
N GLY A 166 16.12 -1.82 0.52
CA GLY A 166 16.38 -0.84 1.57
C GLY A 166 16.35 -1.46 2.96
N THR A 167 15.40 -2.34 3.22
CA THR A 167 15.30 -3.09 4.48
C THR A 167 16.23 -4.29 4.54
N ARG A 168 16.87 -4.67 3.42
CA ARG A 168 17.62 -5.93 3.25
C ARG A 168 16.76 -7.15 3.57
N GLY A 169 15.47 -7.10 3.26
CA GLY A 169 14.50 -8.16 3.58
C GLY A 169 14.26 -8.36 5.08
N ARG A 170 14.69 -7.43 5.94
CA ARG A 170 14.52 -7.51 7.40
C ARG A 170 13.14 -7.02 7.82
N PHE A 171 12.13 -7.83 7.57
CA PHE A 171 10.75 -7.63 7.95
C PHE A 171 10.03 -8.98 8.11
N ASP A 172 8.78 -8.97 8.54
CA ASP A 172 8.01 -10.16 8.83
C ASP A 172 7.40 -10.77 7.55
N TRP A 173 8.12 -11.71 6.94
CA TRP A 173 7.66 -12.44 5.76
C TRP A 173 6.38 -13.22 6.00
N THR A 174 6.16 -13.75 7.21
CA THR A 174 4.91 -14.46 7.56
C THR A 174 3.74 -13.50 7.50
N ARG A 175 3.92 -12.27 7.99
CA ARG A 175 2.90 -11.22 7.88
C ARG A 175 2.61 -10.88 6.42
N LEU A 176 3.65 -10.75 5.59
CA LEU A 176 3.46 -10.47 4.17
C LEU A 176 2.70 -11.58 3.46
N PHE A 177 3.02 -12.86 3.72
CA PHE A 177 2.22 -13.99 3.23
C PHE A 177 0.75 -13.91 3.67
N HIS A 178 0.51 -13.57 4.94
CA HIS A 178 -0.85 -13.41 5.45
C HIS A 178 -1.62 -12.29 4.73
N LEU A 179 -0.97 -11.17 4.45
CA LEU A 179 -1.56 -10.05 3.69
C LEU A 179 -1.88 -10.43 2.24
N MET A 180 -1.05 -11.27 1.63
CA MET A 180 -1.26 -11.73 0.26
C MET A 180 -2.36 -12.81 0.15
N GLY A 181 -2.51 -13.64 1.17
CA GLY A 181 -3.52 -14.70 1.22
C GLY A 181 -3.49 -15.59 -0.02
N GLU A 182 -4.62 -15.70 -0.70
CA GLU A 182 -4.79 -16.49 -1.92
C GLU A 182 -4.11 -15.89 -3.17
N HIS A 183 -3.59 -14.69 -3.09
CA HIS A 183 -2.92 -13.98 -4.20
C HIS A 183 -1.39 -14.06 -4.09
N TRP A 184 -0.87 -15.14 -3.52
CA TRP A 184 0.57 -15.35 -3.31
C TRP A 184 1.37 -15.34 -4.62
N GLU A 185 0.77 -15.65 -5.76
CA GLU A 185 1.40 -15.61 -7.07
C GLU A 185 1.86 -14.17 -7.43
N MET A 186 1.11 -13.17 -6.98
CA MET A 186 1.49 -11.76 -7.17
C MET A 186 2.77 -11.44 -6.38
N LEU A 187 2.93 -12.02 -5.18
CA LEU A 187 4.18 -11.91 -4.44
C LEU A 187 5.32 -12.62 -5.16
N LEU A 188 5.13 -13.87 -5.60
CA LEU A 188 6.13 -14.62 -6.35
C LEU A 188 6.61 -13.83 -7.58
N TRP A 189 5.67 -13.28 -8.36
CA TRP A 189 6.00 -12.45 -9.52
C TRP A 189 6.90 -11.26 -9.15
N LEU A 190 6.58 -10.54 -8.09
CA LEU A 190 7.38 -9.40 -7.63
C LEU A 190 8.74 -9.82 -7.05
N LEU A 191 8.84 -11.00 -6.42
CA LEU A 191 10.12 -11.51 -5.97
C LEU A 191 11.02 -11.97 -7.14
N VAL A 192 10.44 -12.53 -8.20
CA VAL A 192 11.15 -12.82 -9.44
C VAL A 192 11.66 -11.51 -10.09
N LEU A 193 10.83 -10.46 -10.11
CA LEU A 193 11.25 -9.13 -10.54
C LEU A 193 12.39 -8.59 -9.67
N TYR A 194 12.29 -8.71 -8.35
CA TYR A 194 13.34 -8.30 -7.41
C TYR A 194 14.68 -9.04 -7.70
N HIS A 195 14.61 -10.35 -7.88
CA HIS A 195 15.78 -11.16 -8.25
C HIS A 195 16.41 -10.70 -9.57
N TYR A 196 15.59 -10.40 -10.56
CA TYR A 196 16.06 -9.90 -11.86
C TYR A 196 16.75 -8.54 -11.73
N VAL A 197 16.17 -7.62 -10.93
CA VAL A 197 16.70 -6.25 -10.75
C VAL A 197 17.95 -6.24 -9.88
N TYR A 198 17.98 -7.05 -8.81
CA TYR A 198 19.06 -7.10 -7.83
C TYR A 198 19.65 -8.52 -7.66
N PRO A 199 20.23 -9.12 -8.70
CA PRO A 199 20.67 -10.53 -8.66
C PRO A 199 21.72 -10.80 -7.58
N ALA A 200 22.61 -9.84 -7.31
CA ALA A 200 23.62 -9.94 -6.25
C ALA A 200 23.03 -9.87 -4.82
N CYS A 201 21.82 -9.37 -4.68
CA CYS A 201 21.13 -9.18 -3.39
C CYS A 201 19.91 -10.10 -3.23
N SER A 202 19.77 -11.13 -4.06
CA SER A 202 18.66 -12.10 -3.99
C SER A 202 18.53 -12.78 -2.63
N HIS A 203 19.62 -12.86 -1.88
CA HIS A 203 19.68 -13.42 -0.53
C HIS A 203 18.98 -12.54 0.52
N TYR A 204 18.53 -11.31 0.19
CA TYR A 204 17.67 -10.50 1.06
C TYR A 204 16.26 -11.10 1.17
N VAL A 205 15.86 -11.89 0.20
CA VAL A 205 14.68 -12.76 0.33
C VAL A 205 15.13 -14.09 0.93
N PRO A 206 14.65 -14.49 2.12
CA PRO A 206 15.03 -15.74 2.76
C PRO A 206 14.81 -16.96 1.85
N ARG A 207 15.65 -17.95 1.98
CA ARG A 207 15.55 -19.16 1.16
C ARG A 207 14.21 -19.88 1.37
N GLU A 208 13.71 -19.87 2.58
CA GLU A 208 12.43 -20.49 2.98
C GLU A 208 11.25 -19.84 2.27
N VAL A 209 11.31 -18.53 2.00
CA VAL A 209 10.28 -17.79 1.25
C VAL A 209 10.26 -18.24 -0.22
N TRP A 210 11.43 -18.37 -0.84
CA TRP A 210 11.54 -18.90 -2.19
C TRP A 210 11.05 -20.33 -2.28
N ASP A 211 11.48 -21.19 -1.36
CA ASP A 211 11.14 -22.61 -1.38
C ASP A 211 9.62 -22.80 -1.22
N GLU A 212 8.98 -22.03 -0.34
CA GLU A 212 7.53 -22.06 -0.14
C GLU A 212 6.77 -21.63 -1.41
N LEU A 213 7.12 -20.49 -2.00
CA LEU A 213 6.41 -19.95 -3.17
C LEU A 213 6.62 -20.84 -4.42
N LEU A 214 7.84 -21.31 -4.63
CA LEU A 214 8.15 -22.20 -5.76
C LEU A 214 7.50 -23.56 -5.59
N HIS A 215 7.41 -24.08 -4.36
CA HIS A 215 6.69 -25.32 -4.07
C HIS A 215 5.19 -25.18 -4.36
N ARG A 216 4.54 -24.11 -3.88
CA ARG A 216 3.12 -23.84 -4.20
C ARG A 216 2.90 -23.79 -5.72
N PHE A 217 3.77 -23.06 -6.42
CA PHE A 217 3.65 -22.93 -7.87
C PHE A 217 3.82 -24.27 -8.59
N ALA A 218 4.79 -25.08 -8.17
CA ALA A 218 5.00 -26.43 -8.74
C ALA A 218 3.77 -27.33 -8.51
N VAL A 219 3.21 -27.34 -7.30
CA VAL A 219 2.00 -28.11 -6.97
C VAL A 219 0.81 -27.69 -7.83
N GLU A 220 0.61 -26.39 -8.04
CA GLU A 220 -0.49 -25.91 -8.90
C GLU A 220 -0.29 -26.28 -10.38
N LEU A 221 0.97 -26.31 -10.86
CA LEU A 221 1.25 -26.75 -12.23
C LEU A 221 1.03 -28.27 -12.41
N GLU A 222 1.33 -29.06 -11.38
CA GLU A 222 1.08 -30.52 -11.40
C GLU A 222 -0.39 -30.85 -11.26
N HIS A 223 -1.12 -30.07 -10.46
CA HIS A 223 -2.54 -30.30 -10.12
C HIS A 223 -3.38 -29.03 -10.35
N PRO A 224 -3.52 -28.57 -11.61
CA PRO A 224 -4.19 -27.30 -11.88
C PRO A 224 -5.66 -27.34 -11.45
N ASN A 225 -6.04 -26.38 -10.62
CA ASN A 225 -7.43 -26.20 -10.26
C ASN A 225 -8.21 -25.51 -11.40
N ARG A 226 -8.90 -26.30 -12.21
CA ARG A 226 -9.67 -25.80 -13.37
C ARG A 226 -10.93 -24.99 -12.99
N ASN A 227 -11.25 -24.91 -11.71
CA ASN A 227 -12.40 -24.15 -11.21
C ASN A 227 -11.99 -22.76 -10.67
N LEU A 228 -10.69 -22.40 -10.75
CA LEU A 228 -10.27 -21.04 -10.40
C LEU A 228 -10.83 -20.05 -11.41
N GLU A 229 -11.31 -18.95 -10.87
CA GLU A 229 -11.87 -17.86 -11.65
C GLU A 229 -10.78 -16.99 -12.29
N PHE A 230 -11.15 -16.31 -13.36
CA PHE A 230 -10.30 -15.35 -14.03
C PHE A 230 -9.99 -14.15 -13.11
N ARG A 231 -8.71 -13.86 -12.89
CA ARG A 231 -8.24 -12.83 -11.97
C ARG A 231 -7.69 -11.58 -12.66
N GLY A 232 -7.73 -11.50 -13.98
CA GLY A 232 -7.20 -10.34 -14.73
C GLY A 232 -7.85 -9.02 -14.33
N SER A 233 -9.15 -9.00 -14.05
CA SER A 233 -9.88 -7.82 -13.59
C SER A 233 -9.37 -7.27 -12.23
N LEU A 234 -8.79 -8.10 -11.37
CA LEU A 234 -8.18 -7.66 -10.11
C LEU A 234 -6.84 -6.91 -10.33
N ILE A 235 -6.19 -7.14 -11.46
CA ILE A 235 -4.95 -6.47 -11.86
C ILE A 235 -5.29 -5.14 -12.52
N ASP A 236 -6.02 -5.18 -13.64
CA ASP A 236 -6.47 -4.00 -14.37
C ASP A 236 -7.65 -4.34 -15.27
N GLU A 237 -8.82 -3.79 -14.96
CA GLU A 237 -10.06 -4.05 -15.72
C GLU A 237 -9.96 -3.59 -17.18
N LYS A 238 -9.19 -2.52 -17.44
CA LYS A 238 -9.04 -1.98 -18.81
C LYS A 238 -8.09 -2.83 -19.65
N MET A 239 -6.99 -3.30 -19.06
CA MET A 239 -6.04 -4.17 -19.77
C MET A 239 -6.65 -5.52 -20.12
N PHE A 240 -7.51 -6.05 -19.25
CA PHE A 240 -8.18 -7.33 -19.41
C PHE A 240 -9.65 -7.21 -19.84
N ALA A 241 -10.04 -6.07 -20.41
CA ALA A 241 -11.42 -5.85 -20.88
C ALA A 241 -11.83 -6.83 -21.98
N ILE A 242 -10.93 -7.17 -22.89
CA ILE A 242 -11.16 -8.15 -23.98
C ILE A 242 -11.54 -9.53 -23.44
N ASP A 243 -10.88 -9.96 -22.37
CA ASP A 243 -11.12 -11.26 -21.73
C ASP A 243 -12.58 -11.36 -21.26
N VAL A 244 -13.08 -10.27 -20.67
CA VAL A 244 -14.45 -10.21 -20.16
C VAL A 244 -15.47 -10.01 -21.30
N GLN A 245 -15.20 -9.05 -22.20
CA GLN A 245 -16.18 -8.62 -23.20
C GLN A 245 -16.29 -9.56 -24.41
N GLU A 246 -15.16 -10.14 -24.86
CA GLU A 246 -15.11 -10.95 -26.07
C GLU A 246 -14.92 -12.44 -25.77
N TRP A 247 -14.12 -12.80 -24.75
CA TRP A 247 -13.85 -14.20 -24.41
C TRP A 247 -14.79 -14.76 -23.34
N GLY A 248 -15.69 -13.94 -22.78
CA GLY A 248 -16.71 -14.35 -21.84
C GLY A 248 -16.19 -14.74 -20.46
N MET A 249 -14.99 -14.27 -20.09
CA MET A 249 -14.45 -14.48 -18.75
C MET A 249 -15.26 -13.67 -17.73
N ARG A 250 -15.53 -14.27 -16.57
CA ARG A 250 -16.24 -13.59 -15.50
C ARG A 250 -15.32 -12.63 -14.75
N SER A 251 -15.69 -11.34 -14.69
CA SER A 251 -15.05 -10.40 -13.77
C SER A 251 -15.43 -10.71 -12.34
N ILE A 252 -14.46 -10.74 -11.43
CA ILE A 252 -14.68 -11.00 -10.00
C ILE A 252 -14.39 -9.77 -9.14
N ILE A 253 -14.03 -8.64 -9.74
CA ILE A 253 -13.66 -7.43 -8.99
C ILE A 253 -14.81 -6.91 -8.12
N ASP A 254 -16.05 -6.96 -8.64
CA ASP A 254 -17.21 -6.48 -7.91
C ASP A 254 -17.44 -7.28 -6.62
N GLU A 255 -17.23 -8.60 -6.65
CA GLU A 255 -17.33 -9.44 -5.46
C GLU A 255 -16.31 -9.08 -4.38
N TYR A 256 -15.07 -8.77 -4.78
CA TYR A 256 -14.05 -8.31 -3.85
C TYR A 256 -14.39 -6.94 -3.27
N ARG A 257 -14.93 -6.06 -4.09
CA ARG A 257 -15.36 -4.72 -3.68
C ARG A 257 -16.59 -4.77 -2.76
N GLU A 258 -17.57 -5.62 -3.06
CA GLU A 258 -18.76 -5.84 -2.21
C GLU A 258 -18.42 -6.40 -0.82
N ARG A 259 -17.36 -7.20 -0.71
CA ARG A 259 -16.87 -7.71 0.58
C ARG A 259 -16.08 -6.66 1.39
N ALA A 260 -15.76 -5.50 0.81
CA ALA A 260 -15.05 -4.45 1.50
C ALA A 260 -15.96 -3.74 2.51
N GLU A 261 -15.39 -3.30 3.62
CA GLU A 261 -16.07 -2.38 4.52
C GLU A 261 -16.10 -1.00 3.85
N LEU A 262 -17.32 -0.49 3.61
CA LEU A 262 -17.50 0.74 2.85
C LEU A 262 -17.30 1.98 3.75
N ILE A 263 -16.80 3.05 3.14
CA ILE A 263 -16.84 4.40 3.67
C ILE A 263 -18.28 4.90 3.46
N LEU A 264 -19.10 4.91 4.50
CA LEU A 264 -20.50 5.32 4.43
C LEU A 264 -20.67 6.72 5.02
N PRO A 265 -21.20 7.70 4.27
CA PRO A 265 -21.55 8.99 4.83
C PRO A 265 -22.64 8.81 5.89
N GLY A 266 -22.40 9.31 7.11
CA GLY A 266 -23.41 9.34 8.17
C GLY A 266 -23.60 8.06 8.99
N GLY A 267 -22.65 7.12 9.00
CA GLY A 267 -22.63 5.96 9.91
C GLY A 267 -22.29 6.34 11.37
N GLY A 268 -22.77 7.47 11.83
CA GLY A 268 -22.67 7.92 13.21
C GLY A 268 -23.81 7.37 14.03
N ARG A 269 -23.45 6.66 15.15
CA ARG A 269 -24.27 6.21 16.27
C ARG A 269 -25.17 5.01 16.00
N ALA A 270 -24.59 3.83 16.05
CA ALA A 270 -25.24 2.71 16.70
C ALA A 270 -24.97 2.86 18.20
N ALA A 271 -26.04 2.99 18.96
CA ALA A 271 -26.09 3.13 20.41
C ALA A 271 -25.56 1.91 21.15
#